data_4a51a69bfe8e382cd406f344e4faff90
#
_entry.id   4a51a69bfe8e382cd406f344e4faff90
#
_cell.length_a   1.000
_cell.length_b   1.000
_cell.length_c   1.000
_cell.angle_alpha   90.00
_cell.angle_beta   90.00
_cell.angle_gamma   90.00
#
_symmetry.space_group_name_H-M   'P 1'
#
loop_
_entity.id
_entity.type
_entity.pdbx_description
1 polymer ?
#
loop_
_entity_poly.entity_id
_entity_poly.type
_entity_poly.pdbx_seq_one_letter_code
_entity_poly.pdbx_strand_id
1 'polypeptide(L)'
;MLREKIKAAAVHAAPVYMNKVDSLHKVASLISQAASESIALLAFPEVFVPGFPYFTNCYPPNAATVALYAEQSVVVPEDLGEVQAACATHKIVAVLGISERMRGGYTLFNSIVTIDADGTILGVHRKVQPTWAERLVWGQGSGYTLRTYKPKDTGYRIGGLACWEHTINGARQALIDQGQHIHVGCWPALDILEGFEDVACAQIEALMKTHALTAQVFVLCPSSYVDDTCLQWMEKNLGTQDKVKAGGGWTAIIHPFCSFIAGPYQTSQDKLVVGEIDLAQLDLVKAYVDGVGHYKRPEVFKSEVDTTQRWIDEPDIVGPIPWNKS
;
A
#
# COMPACT_ATOMS: atom_id res chain seq x y z
N MET A 1 22.70 4.97 14.87
CA MET A 1 22.95 4.28 13.60
C MET A 1 22.12 3.00 13.58
N LEU A 2 21.25 2.84 12.58
CA LEU A 2 20.48 1.61 12.38
C LEU A 2 21.43 0.52 11.86
N ARG A 3 21.48 -0.63 12.52
CA ARG A 3 22.33 -1.76 12.08
C ARG A 3 21.52 -3.04 11.91
N GLU A 4 20.24 -2.87 11.59
CA GLU A 4 19.31 -3.98 11.43
C GLU A 4 19.27 -4.42 9.97
N LYS A 5 19.38 -5.72 9.74
CA LYS A 5 19.08 -6.35 8.46
C LYS A 5 17.76 -7.07 8.59
N ILE A 6 16.87 -6.83 7.65
CA ILE A 6 15.58 -7.47 7.60
C ILE A 6 15.35 -8.14 6.24
N LYS A 7 14.79 -9.31 6.25
CA LYS A 7 14.26 -9.95 5.06
C LYS A 7 12.85 -9.45 4.85
N ALA A 8 12.60 -8.79 3.74
CA ALA A 8 11.30 -8.22 3.40
C ALA A 8 10.77 -8.81 2.09
N ALA A 9 9.46 -8.78 1.91
CA ALA A 9 8.86 -9.19 0.64
C ALA A 9 7.74 -8.24 0.21
N ALA A 10 7.67 -8.04 -1.10
CA ALA A 10 6.55 -7.45 -1.79
C ALA A 10 5.71 -8.56 -2.43
N VAL A 11 4.43 -8.60 -2.11
CA VAL A 11 3.48 -9.60 -2.64
C VAL A 11 3.15 -9.25 -4.08
N HIS A 12 3.30 -10.23 -4.97
CA HIS A 12 2.72 -10.25 -6.31
C HIS A 12 1.66 -11.34 -6.34
N ALA A 13 0.38 -10.97 -6.26
CA ALA A 13 -0.70 -11.96 -6.19
C ALA A 13 -2.04 -11.35 -6.61
N ALA A 14 -2.94 -12.18 -7.16
CA ALA A 14 -4.33 -11.81 -7.34
C ALA A 14 -5.10 -11.93 -6.00
N PRO A 15 -6.04 -11.04 -5.70
CA PRO A 15 -7.00 -11.24 -4.60
C PRO A 15 -8.01 -12.35 -4.95
N VAL A 16 -8.82 -12.77 -3.99
CA VAL A 16 -10.07 -13.48 -4.30
C VAL A 16 -11.13 -12.42 -4.60
N TYR A 17 -11.27 -12.10 -5.88
CA TYR A 17 -11.99 -10.91 -6.35
C TYR A 17 -13.45 -10.88 -5.84
N MET A 18 -13.85 -9.72 -5.28
CA MET A 18 -15.19 -9.49 -4.71
C MET A 18 -15.57 -10.49 -3.61
N ASN A 19 -14.60 -11.00 -2.88
CA ASN A 19 -14.81 -11.88 -1.73
C ASN A 19 -13.86 -11.48 -0.59
N LYS A 20 -14.39 -10.72 0.37
CA LYS A 20 -13.64 -10.23 1.53
C LYS A 20 -13.06 -11.36 2.37
N VAL A 21 -13.89 -12.35 2.70
CA VAL A 21 -13.51 -13.44 3.62
C VAL A 21 -12.37 -14.25 3.04
N ASP A 22 -12.50 -14.74 1.82
CA ASP A 22 -11.48 -15.57 1.19
C ASP A 22 -10.21 -14.76 0.86
N SER A 23 -10.34 -13.45 0.57
CA SER A 23 -9.17 -12.57 0.42
C SER A 23 -8.40 -12.41 1.75
N LEU A 24 -9.10 -12.26 2.89
CA LEU A 24 -8.46 -12.19 4.21
C LEU A 24 -7.79 -13.53 4.59
N HIS A 25 -8.43 -14.68 4.29
CA HIS A 25 -7.79 -15.98 4.43
C HIS A 25 -6.52 -16.10 3.57
N LYS A 26 -6.56 -15.61 2.33
CA LYS A 26 -5.38 -15.59 1.46
C LYS A 26 -4.26 -14.71 2.05
N VAL A 27 -4.59 -13.55 2.62
CA VAL A 27 -3.62 -12.69 3.33
C VAL A 27 -2.97 -13.46 4.48
N ALA A 28 -3.74 -14.11 5.35
CA ALA A 28 -3.22 -14.89 6.46
C ALA A 28 -2.33 -16.06 6.00
N SER A 29 -2.71 -16.74 4.91
CA SER A 29 -1.93 -17.80 4.28
C SER A 29 -0.59 -17.28 3.75
N LEU A 30 -0.56 -16.13 3.07
CA LEU A 30 0.67 -15.51 2.57
C LEU A 30 1.59 -15.04 3.71
N ILE A 31 1.03 -14.59 4.84
CA ILE A 31 1.79 -14.29 6.06
C ILE A 31 2.45 -15.57 6.60
N SER A 32 1.71 -16.68 6.67
CA SER A 32 2.26 -17.97 7.09
C SER A 32 3.36 -18.47 6.14
N GLN A 33 3.17 -18.33 4.83
CA GLN A 33 4.20 -18.63 3.83
C GLN A 33 5.45 -17.77 4.05
N ALA A 34 5.29 -16.46 4.23
CA ALA A 34 6.39 -15.53 4.47
C ALA A 34 7.20 -15.92 5.73
N ALA A 35 6.54 -16.41 6.78
CA ALA A 35 7.22 -16.89 7.98
C ALA A 35 8.12 -18.11 7.69
N SER A 36 7.70 -19.03 6.83
CA SER A 36 8.51 -20.19 6.45
C SER A 36 9.81 -19.79 5.71
N GLU A 37 9.83 -18.60 5.13
CA GLU A 37 10.98 -17.99 4.46
C GLU A 37 11.75 -17.01 5.34
N SER A 38 11.42 -16.89 6.64
CA SER A 38 12.02 -15.94 7.60
C SER A 38 11.87 -14.46 7.17
N ILE A 39 10.77 -14.12 6.54
CA ILE A 39 10.43 -12.73 6.17
C ILE A 39 9.88 -12.02 7.42
N ALA A 40 10.38 -10.82 7.70
CA ALA A 40 9.96 -10.01 8.85
C ALA A 40 8.97 -8.90 8.48
N LEU A 41 8.97 -8.45 7.22
CA LEU A 41 8.09 -7.42 6.69
C LEU A 41 7.47 -7.87 5.38
N LEU A 42 6.13 -7.85 5.31
CA LEU A 42 5.37 -8.26 4.13
C LEU A 42 4.45 -7.12 3.68
N ALA A 43 4.59 -6.69 2.42
CA ALA A 43 3.79 -5.64 1.82
C ALA A 43 2.83 -6.22 0.76
N PHE A 44 1.56 -5.84 0.84
CA PHE A 44 0.49 -6.30 -0.06
C PHE A 44 0.09 -5.23 -1.07
N PRO A 45 -0.46 -5.61 -2.23
CA PRO A 45 -0.94 -4.70 -3.27
C PRO A 45 -2.01 -3.72 -2.79
N GLU A 46 -2.21 -2.67 -3.59
CA GLU A 46 -3.32 -1.74 -3.44
C GLU A 46 -4.65 -2.50 -3.49
N VAL A 47 -5.51 -2.24 -2.47
CA VAL A 47 -6.84 -2.82 -2.39
C VAL A 47 -6.84 -4.33 -2.65
N PHE A 48 -5.90 -5.03 -2.02
CA PHE A 48 -5.85 -6.50 -2.11
C PHE A 48 -7.12 -7.15 -1.58
N VAL A 49 -7.82 -6.49 -0.65
CA VAL A 49 -9.14 -6.91 -0.15
C VAL A 49 -10.16 -5.83 -0.47
N PRO A 50 -11.20 -6.12 -1.21
CA PRO A 50 -11.60 -7.36 -1.89
C PRO A 50 -11.15 -7.42 -3.37
N GLY A 51 -10.14 -6.70 -3.75
CA GLY A 51 -9.68 -6.50 -5.11
C GLY A 51 -9.97 -5.08 -5.62
N PHE A 52 -9.11 -4.59 -6.52
CA PHE A 52 -9.28 -3.27 -7.12
C PHE A 52 -10.56 -3.22 -7.99
N PRO A 53 -11.38 -2.14 -7.93
CA PRO A 53 -12.68 -2.08 -8.57
C PRO A 53 -12.56 -1.83 -10.08
N TYR A 54 -11.96 -2.76 -10.84
CA TYR A 54 -11.77 -2.65 -12.29
C TYR A 54 -13.08 -2.38 -13.05
N PHE A 55 -14.22 -2.75 -12.48
CA PHE A 55 -15.54 -2.47 -13.07
C PHE A 55 -15.79 -0.97 -13.30
N THR A 56 -15.16 -0.08 -12.53
CA THR A 56 -15.30 1.38 -12.72
C THR A 56 -14.70 1.88 -14.03
N ASN A 57 -13.77 1.11 -14.61
CA ASN A 57 -13.11 1.42 -15.87
C ASN A 57 -13.85 0.82 -17.08
N CYS A 58 -14.69 -0.21 -16.87
CA CYS A 58 -15.30 -1.00 -17.93
C CYS A 58 -16.77 -0.71 -18.15
N TYR A 59 -17.48 -0.31 -17.09
CA TYR A 59 -18.94 -0.19 -17.12
C TYR A 59 -19.40 1.20 -16.67
N PRO A 60 -20.59 1.64 -17.12
CA PRO A 60 -21.21 2.83 -16.56
C PRO A 60 -21.39 2.74 -15.04
N PRO A 61 -21.39 3.87 -14.32
CA PRO A 61 -21.63 3.88 -12.88
C PRO A 61 -22.90 3.12 -12.50
N ASN A 62 -22.77 2.17 -11.58
CA ASN A 62 -23.87 1.32 -11.11
C ASN A 62 -23.90 1.27 -9.58
N ALA A 63 -24.91 1.89 -8.97
CA ALA A 63 -25.06 1.95 -7.52
C ALA A 63 -25.17 0.58 -6.86
N ALA A 64 -25.81 -0.40 -7.52
CA ALA A 64 -25.94 -1.76 -6.98
C ALA A 64 -24.57 -2.46 -6.90
N THR A 65 -23.71 -2.27 -7.91
CA THR A 65 -22.33 -2.81 -7.92
C THR A 65 -21.50 -2.15 -6.81
N VAL A 66 -21.61 -0.84 -6.63
CA VAL A 66 -20.90 -0.12 -5.56
C VAL A 66 -21.40 -0.57 -4.19
N ALA A 67 -22.71 -0.81 -4.01
CA ALA A 67 -23.25 -1.33 -2.76
C ALA A 67 -22.72 -2.73 -2.43
N LEU A 68 -22.67 -3.64 -3.43
CA LEU A 68 -22.07 -4.96 -3.27
C LEU A 68 -20.58 -4.87 -2.94
N TYR A 69 -19.84 -3.96 -3.58
CA TYR A 69 -18.46 -3.71 -3.28
C TYR A 69 -18.25 -3.20 -1.84
N ALA A 70 -19.17 -2.34 -1.36
CA ALA A 70 -19.16 -1.86 0.03
C ALA A 70 -19.39 -2.98 1.06
N GLU A 71 -20.21 -3.98 0.74
CA GLU A 71 -20.39 -5.18 1.58
C GLU A 71 -19.13 -6.01 1.68
N GLN A 72 -18.35 -6.07 0.60
CA GLN A 72 -17.07 -6.77 0.53
C GLN A 72 -15.89 -5.92 1.01
N SER A 73 -16.09 -4.65 1.34
CA SER A 73 -15.05 -3.78 1.90
C SER A 73 -14.84 -4.04 3.40
N VAL A 74 -13.62 -3.79 3.86
CA VAL A 74 -13.15 -4.13 5.21
C VAL A 74 -13.56 -3.04 6.21
N VAL A 75 -14.13 -3.42 7.34
CA VAL A 75 -14.32 -2.55 8.49
C VAL A 75 -13.16 -2.75 9.47
N VAL A 76 -12.43 -1.69 9.77
CA VAL A 76 -11.27 -1.74 10.66
C VAL A 76 -11.69 -1.36 12.10
N PRO A 77 -11.29 -2.14 13.12
CA PRO A 77 -10.48 -3.37 13.10
C PRO A 77 -11.31 -4.66 12.93
N GLU A 78 -12.62 -4.58 12.91
CA GLU A 78 -13.57 -5.68 13.12
C GLU A 78 -13.34 -6.88 12.20
N ASP A 79 -13.00 -6.62 10.93
CA ASP A 79 -12.79 -7.68 9.93
C ASP A 79 -11.35 -8.22 9.93
N LEU A 80 -10.39 -7.57 10.62
CA LEU A 80 -8.96 -7.89 10.51
C LEU A 80 -8.43 -8.91 11.52
N GLY A 81 -9.30 -9.48 12.37
CA GLY A 81 -8.88 -10.36 13.48
C GLY A 81 -8.02 -11.56 13.05
N GLU A 82 -8.31 -12.19 11.93
CA GLU A 82 -7.51 -13.31 11.39
C GLU A 82 -6.13 -12.85 10.94
N VAL A 83 -6.04 -11.71 10.23
CA VAL A 83 -4.76 -11.15 9.77
C VAL A 83 -3.90 -10.71 10.96
N GLN A 84 -4.50 -10.08 11.97
CA GLN A 84 -3.83 -9.69 13.21
C GLN A 84 -3.27 -10.92 13.95
N ALA A 85 -4.07 -11.99 14.03
CA ALA A 85 -3.64 -13.25 14.65
C ALA A 85 -2.49 -13.90 13.87
N ALA A 86 -2.53 -13.86 12.53
CA ALA A 86 -1.45 -14.36 11.69
C ALA A 86 -0.15 -13.56 11.90
N CYS A 87 -0.23 -12.21 11.91
CA CYS A 87 0.91 -11.34 12.22
C CYS A 87 1.51 -11.66 13.60
N ALA A 88 0.68 -11.79 14.64
CA ALA A 88 1.11 -12.09 16.00
C ALA A 88 1.75 -13.48 16.12
N THR A 89 1.17 -14.49 15.47
CA THR A 89 1.67 -15.86 15.50
C THR A 89 3.02 -15.99 14.82
N HIS A 90 3.15 -15.36 13.66
CA HIS A 90 4.33 -15.50 12.80
C HIS A 90 5.38 -14.39 13.00
N LYS A 91 5.10 -13.40 13.84
CA LYS A 91 5.99 -12.26 14.12
C LYS A 91 6.37 -11.47 12.86
N ILE A 92 5.39 -11.24 12.01
CA ILE A 92 5.55 -10.49 10.76
C ILE A 92 4.82 -9.17 10.84
N VAL A 93 5.51 -8.09 10.46
CA VAL A 93 4.89 -6.79 10.18
C VAL A 93 4.22 -6.86 8.82
N ALA A 94 2.94 -6.53 8.73
CA ALA A 94 2.20 -6.51 7.47
C ALA A 94 1.75 -5.09 7.10
N VAL A 95 1.87 -4.75 5.82
CA VAL A 95 1.29 -3.53 5.23
C VAL A 95 0.32 -3.95 4.16
N LEU A 96 -0.97 -3.76 4.40
CA LEU A 96 -2.06 -4.33 3.61
C LEU A 96 -2.91 -3.25 2.96
N GLY A 97 -3.06 -3.30 1.62
CA GLY A 97 -4.01 -2.47 0.88
C GLY A 97 -5.44 -3.03 0.95
N ILE A 98 -6.40 -2.20 1.29
CA ILE A 98 -7.81 -2.57 1.43
C ILE A 98 -8.75 -1.53 0.82
N SER A 99 -9.94 -1.94 0.39
CA SER A 99 -11.10 -1.06 0.36
C SER A 99 -11.68 -1.03 1.78
N GLU A 100 -11.52 0.10 2.47
CA GLU A 100 -12.02 0.30 3.81
C GLU A 100 -13.46 0.82 3.75
N ARG A 101 -14.34 0.26 4.56
CA ARG A 101 -15.67 0.82 4.81
C ARG A 101 -15.68 1.49 6.18
N MET A 102 -16.03 2.78 6.19
CA MET A 102 -16.15 3.56 7.43
C MET A 102 -17.08 2.86 8.43
N ARG A 103 -16.66 2.77 9.67
CA ARG A 103 -17.45 2.21 10.75
C ARG A 103 -18.76 2.96 10.90
N GLY A 104 -19.88 2.23 10.94
CA GLY A 104 -21.22 2.79 11.08
C GLY A 104 -21.75 3.50 9.83
N GLY A 105 -21.10 3.38 8.68
CA GLY A 105 -21.49 4.04 7.43
C GLY A 105 -21.24 3.20 6.18
N TYR A 106 -21.47 3.83 5.02
CA TYR A 106 -21.24 3.26 3.69
C TYR A 106 -20.17 4.02 2.90
N THR A 107 -19.51 5.01 3.52
CA THR A 107 -18.38 5.69 2.89
C THR A 107 -17.21 4.73 2.79
N LEU A 108 -16.62 4.63 1.61
CA LEU A 108 -15.48 3.78 1.32
C LEU A 108 -14.22 4.61 1.14
N PHE A 109 -13.08 4.03 1.49
CA PHE A 109 -11.76 4.60 1.26
C PHE A 109 -10.83 3.55 0.68
N ASN A 110 -9.93 3.98 -0.17
CA ASN A 110 -8.75 3.22 -0.56
C ASN A 110 -7.71 3.40 0.55
N SER A 111 -7.41 2.34 1.29
CA SER A 111 -6.65 2.45 2.53
C SER A 111 -5.49 1.47 2.60
N ILE A 112 -4.45 1.87 3.34
CA ILE A 112 -3.29 1.04 3.68
C ILE A 112 -3.27 0.86 5.19
N VAL A 113 -3.40 -0.38 5.65
CA VAL A 113 -3.32 -0.76 7.06
C VAL A 113 -1.91 -1.26 7.38
N THR A 114 -1.30 -0.73 8.43
CA THR A 114 -0.03 -1.24 8.97
C THR A 114 -0.30 -2.01 10.26
N ILE A 115 0.08 -3.28 10.28
CA ILE A 115 -0.12 -4.21 11.41
C ILE A 115 1.26 -4.64 11.91
N ASP A 116 1.47 -4.52 13.21
CA ASP A 116 2.72 -4.88 13.86
C ASP A 116 2.89 -6.41 14.02
N ALA A 117 4.10 -6.82 14.30
CA ALA A 117 4.46 -8.22 14.55
C ALA A 117 3.81 -8.84 15.81
N ASP A 118 3.16 -8.03 16.65
CA ASP A 118 2.34 -8.53 17.77
C ASP A 118 0.83 -8.55 17.45
N GLY A 119 0.46 -8.20 16.20
CA GLY A 119 -0.93 -8.13 15.73
C GLY A 119 -1.61 -6.80 15.99
N THR A 120 -0.93 -5.84 16.61
CA THR A 120 -1.48 -4.50 16.84
C THR A 120 -1.59 -3.74 15.52
N ILE A 121 -2.75 -3.15 15.23
CA ILE A 121 -2.89 -2.19 14.14
C ILE A 121 -2.19 -0.89 14.56
N LEU A 122 -1.10 -0.55 13.87
CA LEU A 122 -0.36 0.68 14.11
C LEU A 122 -1.08 1.89 13.55
N GLY A 123 -1.85 1.70 12.49
CA GLY A 123 -2.74 2.70 11.93
C GLY A 123 -3.12 2.43 10.48
N VAL A 124 -3.99 3.29 9.98
CA VAL A 124 -4.54 3.24 8.62
C VAL A 124 -4.26 4.57 7.93
N HIS A 125 -3.73 4.49 6.71
CA HIS A 125 -3.66 5.64 5.82
C HIS A 125 -4.78 5.54 4.78
N ARG A 126 -5.64 6.55 4.69
CA ARG A 126 -6.66 6.70 3.64
C ARG A 126 -6.08 7.52 2.48
N LYS A 127 -6.07 6.97 1.27
CA LYS A 127 -5.58 7.64 0.05
C LYS A 127 -6.15 9.06 -0.04
N VAL A 128 -5.26 10.05 -0.06
CA VAL A 128 -5.65 11.47 -0.01
C VAL A 128 -6.52 11.84 -1.22
N GLN A 129 -6.19 11.31 -2.39
CA GLN A 129 -6.93 11.60 -3.62
C GLN A 129 -7.12 10.35 -4.46
N PRO A 130 -8.35 9.78 -4.50
CA PRO A 130 -8.70 8.75 -5.47
C PRO A 130 -8.54 9.26 -6.91
N THR A 131 -8.08 8.39 -7.80
CA THR A 131 -7.73 8.72 -9.18
C THR A 131 -8.88 8.42 -10.12
N TRP A 132 -9.20 9.36 -11.03
CA TRP A 132 -10.15 9.17 -12.13
C TRP A 132 -11.46 8.49 -11.69
N ALA A 133 -11.76 7.29 -12.22
CA ALA A 133 -12.97 6.52 -11.94
C ALA A 133 -13.05 5.99 -10.48
N GLU A 134 -11.93 5.92 -9.77
CA GLU A 134 -11.91 5.58 -8.34
C GLU A 134 -12.81 6.48 -7.50
N ARG A 135 -13.01 7.74 -7.92
CA ARG A 135 -13.89 8.72 -7.26
C ARG A 135 -15.37 8.32 -7.26
N LEU A 136 -15.76 7.34 -8.08
CA LEU A 136 -17.10 6.75 -8.06
C LEU A 136 -17.32 5.81 -6.87
N VAL A 137 -16.22 5.35 -6.25
CA VAL A 137 -16.24 4.36 -5.18
C VAL A 137 -15.73 4.95 -3.87
N TRP A 138 -14.59 5.67 -3.90
CA TRP A 138 -13.88 6.08 -2.69
C TRP A 138 -13.92 7.58 -2.43
N GLY A 139 -14.08 7.92 -1.16
CA GLY A 139 -13.90 9.26 -0.63
C GLY A 139 -12.42 9.65 -0.54
N GLN A 140 -12.18 10.94 -0.37
CA GLN A 140 -10.85 11.49 -0.13
C GLN A 140 -10.42 11.26 1.32
N GLY A 141 -9.18 10.77 1.49
CA GLY A 141 -8.52 10.76 2.79
C GLY A 141 -8.13 12.16 3.25
N SER A 142 -7.63 12.26 4.47
CA SER A 142 -7.15 13.51 5.06
C SER A 142 -5.65 13.46 5.33
N GLY A 143 -5.04 14.62 5.55
CA GLY A 143 -3.67 14.69 6.04
C GLY A 143 -3.50 14.13 7.45
N TYR A 144 -4.60 13.96 8.20
CA TYR A 144 -4.58 13.34 9.53
C TYR A 144 -4.06 11.91 9.50
N THR A 145 -4.38 11.13 8.44
CA THR A 145 -3.97 9.73 8.29
C THR A 145 -2.63 9.57 7.54
N LEU A 146 -2.07 10.65 6.99
CA LEU A 146 -0.81 10.62 6.23
C LEU A 146 0.39 10.55 7.19
N ARG A 147 0.71 9.34 7.64
CA ARG A 147 1.68 9.10 8.70
C ARG A 147 2.65 7.97 8.41
N THR A 148 3.80 8.01 9.12
CA THR A 148 4.71 6.87 9.20
C THR A 148 4.55 6.17 10.55
N TYR A 149 4.71 4.85 10.56
CA TYR A 149 4.57 4.01 11.75
C TYR A 149 5.90 3.36 12.10
N LYS A 150 6.16 3.19 13.38
CA LYS A 150 7.32 2.47 13.88
C LYS A 150 6.87 1.17 14.53
N PRO A 151 7.15 0.01 13.90
CA PRO A 151 6.88 -1.28 14.55
C PRO A 151 7.65 -1.39 15.87
N LYS A 152 7.06 -2.09 16.83
CA LYS A 152 7.62 -2.28 18.15
C LYS A 152 8.96 -3.02 18.06
N ASP A 153 9.88 -2.63 18.93
CA ASP A 153 11.20 -3.23 19.04
C ASP A 153 12.05 -3.18 17.74
N THR A 154 11.68 -2.33 16.79
CA THR A 154 12.44 -2.08 15.57
C THR A 154 13.10 -0.70 15.56
N GLY A 155 14.14 -0.56 14.74
CA GLY A 155 14.81 0.71 14.53
C GLY A 155 14.24 1.55 13.38
N TYR A 156 13.28 1.04 12.60
CA TYR A 156 12.82 1.68 11.36
C TYR A 156 11.38 2.20 11.43
N ARG A 157 11.07 3.08 10.50
CA ARG A 157 9.72 3.62 10.28
C ARG A 157 9.25 3.27 8.88
N ILE A 158 7.99 2.86 8.77
CA ILE A 158 7.31 2.52 7.54
C ILE A 158 6.29 3.60 7.21
N GLY A 159 6.24 4.03 5.96
CA GLY A 159 5.15 4.81 5.39
C GLY A 159 4.69 4.19 4.09
N GLY A 160 3.50 4.52 3.64
CA GLY A 160 2.96 4.00 2.39
C GLY A 160 2.08 5.01 1.68
N LEU A 161 2.01 4.88 0.36
CA LEU A 161 1.09 5.60 -0.53
C LEU A 161 0.52 4.61 -1.55
N ALA A 162 -0.65 4.94 -2.09
CA ALA A 162 -1.35 4.09 -3.04
C ALA A 162 -1.31 4.68 -4.46
N CYS A 163 -0.75 3.92 -5.41
CA CYS A 163 -0.81 4.17 -6.85
C CYS A 163 -0.34 5.61 -7.22
N TRP A 164 -1.11 6.30 -8.01
CA TRP A 164 -0.80 7.67 -8.45
C TRP A 164 -0.89 8.74 -7.36
N GLU A 165 -1.24 8.40 -6.13
CA GLU A 165 -1.01 9.28 -4.98
C GLU A 165 0.47 9.69 -4.89
N HIS A 166 1.39 8.85 -5.38
CA HIS A 166 2.82 9.17 -5.50
C HIS A 166 3.13 10.38 -6.40
N THR A 167 2.19 10.82 -7.24
CA THR A 167 2.36 12.06 -8.04
C THR A 167 2.15 13.32 -7.20
N ILE A 168 1.56 13.21 -6.00
CA ILE A 168 1.37 14.31 -5.07
C ILE A 168 2.69 14.55 -4.33
N ASN A 169 3.49 15.51 -4.79
CA ASN A 169 4.80 15.80 -4.19
C ASN A 169 4.70 16.11 -2.69
N GLY A 170 3.63 16.81 -2.26
CA GLY A 170 3.39 17.12 -0.85
C GLY A 170 3.16 15.88 0.02
N ALA A 171 2.46 14.86 -0.49
CA ALA A 171 2.23 13.61 0.23
C ALA A 171 3.55 12.83 0.44
N ARG A 172 4.39 12.76 -0.60
CA ARG A 172 5.73 12.16 -0.49
C ARG A 172 6.60 12.92 0.52
N GLN A 173 6.61 14.26 0.43
CA GLN A 173 7.38 15.11 1.33
C GLN A 173 6.92 14.97 2.79
N ALA A 174 5.61 14.85 3.03
CA ALA A 174 5.07 14.63 4.36
C ALA A 174 5.61 13.35 5.04
N LEU A 175 5.76 12.26 4.28
CA LEU A 175 6.36 11.02 4.79
C LEU A 175 7.87 11.16 4.99
N ILE A 176 8.57 11.86 4.10
CA ILE A 176 10.01 12.17 4.23
C ILE A 176 10.26 12.94 5.52
N ASP A 177 9.49 14.01 5.75
CA ASP A 177 9.62 14.86 6.94
C ASP A 177 9.40 14.13 8.26
N GLN A 178 8.68 13.00 8.21
CA GLN A 178 8.45 12.13 9.35
C GLN A 178 9.56 11.06 9.56
N GLY A 179 10.65 11.14 8.81
CA GLY A 179 11.80 10.25 8.98
C GLY A 179 11.54 8.81 8.55
N GLN A 180 10.85 8.62 7.44
CA GLN A 180 10.63 7.32 6.83
C GLN A 180 11.97 6.61 6.53
N HIS A 181 12.01 5.28 6.69
CA HIS A 181 13.14 4.42 6.32
C HIS A 181 12.78 3.42 5.24
N ILE A 182 11.53 2.93 5.29
CA ILE A 182 10.97 1.98 4.33
C ILE A 182 9.66 2.56 3.82
N HIS A 183 9.50 2.57 2.50
CA HIS A 183 8.27 2.99 1.83
C HIS A 183 7.58 1.79 1.21
N VAL A 184 6.26 1.71 1.37
CA VAL A 184 5.43 0.74 0.66
C VAL A 184 4.60 1.48 -0.37
N GLY A 185 4.94 1.28 -1.64
CA GLY A 185 4.19 1.81 -2.76
C GLY A 185 3.21 0.75 -3.28
N CYS A 186 1.96 0.79 -2.83
CA CYS A 186 0.94 -0.18 -3.23
C CYS A 186 0.37 0.14 -4.61
N TRP A 187 0.28 -0.87 -5.49
CA TRP A 187 -0.24 -0.72 -6.85
C TRP A 187 -1.24 -1.83 -7.21
N PRO A 188 -2.25 -1.53 -8.04
CA PRO A 188 -3.03 -2.55 -8.74
C PRO A 188 -2.30 -2.93 -10.03
N ALA A 189 -2.81 -3.87 -10.80
CA ALA A 189 -2.40 -4.04 -12.19
C ALA A 189 -2.95 -2.89 -13.04
N LEU A 190 -2.09 -2.06 -13.59
CA LEU A 190 -2.47 -0.96 -14.47
C LEU A 190 -2.17 -1.24 -15.95
N ASP A 191 -1.16 -2.03 -16.21
CA ASP A 191 -0.68 -2.40 -17.55
C ASP A 191 -1.62 -3.33 -18.31
N ILE A 192 -2.75 -3.70 -17.70
CA ILE A 192 -3.84 -4.49 -18.31
C ILE A 192 -5.07 -3.63 -18.67
N LEU A 193 -5.04 -2.35 -18.35
CA LEU A 193 -6.12 -1.41 -18.66
C LEU A 193 -5.92 -0.82 -20.05
N GLU A 194 -7.02 -0.70 -20.82
CA GLU A 194 -7.02 -0.04 -22.12
C GLU A 194 -6.34 1.33 -22.07
N GLY A 195 -5.32 1.52 -22.91
CA GLY A 195 -4.54 2.77 -23.03
C GLY A 195 -3.40 2.93 -22.03
N PHE A 196 -3.17 1.96 -21.14
CA PHE A 196 -2.06 1.96 -20.19
C PHE A 196 -1.03 0.86 -20.41
N GLU A 197 -1.26 -0.04 -21.36
CA GLU A 197 -0.47 -1.25 -21.59
C GLU A 197 1.04 -0.95 -21.74
N ASP A 198 1.37 0.10 -22.50
CA ASP A 198 2.76 0.43 -22.85
C ASP A 198 3.41 1.42 -21.87
N VAL A 199 2.66 2.05 -20.98
CA VAL A 199 3.17 3.17 -20.15
C VAL A 199 3.13 2.91 -18.65
N ALA A 200 2.24 2.05 -18.16
CA ALA A 200 2.00 1.88 -16.73
C ALA A 200 3.27 1.43 -15.98
N CYS A 201 3.94 0.39 -16.44
CA CYS A 201 5.14 -0.14 -15.80
C CYS A 201 6.27 0.91 -15.72
N ALA A 202 6.47 1.68 -16.79
CA ALA A 202 7.46 2.75 -16.80
C ALA A 202 7.12 3.88 -15.82
N GLN A 203 5.84 4.23 -15.68
CA GLN A 203 5.37 5.22 -14.71
C GLN A 203 5.55 4.74 -13.27
N ILE A 204 5.21 3.48 -12.98
CA ILE A 204 5.39 2.86 -11.66
C ILE A 204 6.88 2.88 -11.31
N GLU A 205 7.73 2.38 -12.19
CA GLU A 205 9.18 2.35 -11.97
C GLU A 205 9.75 3.75 -11.71
N ALA A 206 9.35 4.74 -12.52
CA ALA A 206 9.81 6.11 -12.37
C ALA A 206 9.41 6.71 -11.01
N LEU A 207 8.16 6.53 -10.58
CA LEU A 207 7.67 7.05 -9.29
C LEU A 207 8.34 6.35 -8.11
N MET A 208 8.49 5.02 -8.16
CA MET A 208 9.11 4.25 -7.07
C MET A 208 10.60 4.55 -6.94
N LYS A 209 11.34 4.60 -8.04
CA LYS A 209 12.77 5.00 -8.04
C LYS A 209 12.94 6.46 -7.62
N THR A 210 12.07 7.36 -8.07
CA THR A 210 12.10 8.77 -7.63
C THR A 210 11.89 8.87 -6.13
N HIS A 211 10.92 8.15 -5.56
CA HIS A 211 10.70 8.18 -4.12
C HIS A 211 11.89 7.57 -3.35
N ALA A 212 12.42 6.43 -3.79
CA ALA A 212 13.61 5.82 -3.19
C ALA A 212 14.78 6.81 -3.12
N LEU A 213 15.06 7.50 -4.24
CA LEU A 213 16.20 8.43 -4.35
C LEU A 213 15.96 9.73 -3.58
N THR A 214 14.80 10.35 -3.71
CA THR A 214 14.51 11.68 -3.11
C THR A 214 14.26 11.60 -1.61
N ALA A 215 13.76 10.48 -1.12
CA ALA A 215 13.49 10.22 0.29
C ALA A 215 14.65 9.50 1.01
N GLN A 216 15.60 8.94 0.27
CA GLN A 216 16.67 8.04 0.75
C GLN A 216 16.10 6.89 1.59
N VAL A 217 15.15 6.15 1.01
CA VAL A 217 14.45 5.03 1.64
C VAL A 217 14.50 3.78 0.77
N PHE A 218 14.36 2.62 1.39
CA PHE A 218 14.04 1.40 0.67
C PHE A 218 12.58 1.44 0.24
N VAL A 219 12.26 0.94 -0.96
CA VAL A 219 10.88 0.89 -1.46
C VAL A 219 10.49 -0.56 -1.71
N LEU A 220 9.40 -1.00 -1.09
CA LEU A 220 8.67 -2.21 -1.44
C LEU A 220 7.51 -1.80 -2.33
N CYS A 221 7.46 -2.35 -3.53
CA CYS A 221 6.42 -2.07 -4.50
C CYS A 221 5.62 -3.35 -4.79
N PRO A 222 4.64 -3.72 -3.95
CA PRO A 222 3.74 -4.83 -4.23
C PRO A 222 2.72 -4.43 -5.30
N SER A 223 2.36 -5.38 -6.15
CA SER A 223 1.33 -5.19 -7.17
C SER A 223 0.50 -6.46 -7.35
N SER A 224 -0.81 -6.30 -7.54
CA SER A 224 -1.67 -7.41 -7.95
C SER A 224 -1.53 -7.67 -9.45
N TYR A 225 -1.98 -8.84 -9.88
CA TYR A 225 -2.35 -9.12 -11.26
C TYR A 225 -3.85 -9.44 -11.35
N VAL A 226 -4.43 -9.37 -12.54
CA VAL A 226 -5.82 -9.75 -12.81
C VAL A 226 -5.86 -11.20 -13.24
N ASP A 227 -6.58 -12.03 -12.50
CA ASP A 227 -6.82 -13.43 -12.82
C ASP A 227 -8.15 -13.65 -13.58
N ASP A 228 -8.34 -14.85 -14.06
CA ASP A 228 -9.59 -15.22 -14.75
C ASP A 228 -10.81 -15.12 -13.84
N THR A 229 -10.64 -15.29 -12.52
CA THR A 229 -11.73 -15.19 -11.54
C THR A 229 -12.30 -13.78 -11.50
N CYS A 230 -11.44 -12.76 -11.56
CA CYS A 230 -11.85 -11.37 -11.65
C CYS A 230 -12.65 -11.09 -12.94
N LEU A 231 -12.14 -11.52 -14.09
CA LEU A 231 -12.80 -11.33 -15.40
C LEU A 231 -14.15 -12.04 -15.47
N GLN A 232 -14.20 -13.30 -15.03
CA GLN A 232 -15.44 -14.08 -14.96
C GLN A 232 -16.47 -13.47 -14.03
N TRP A 233 -16.04 -12.92 -12.89
CA TRP A 233 -16.95 -12.23 -12.00
C TRP A 233 -17.57 -10.99 -12.68
N MET A 234 -16.77 -10.18 -13.35
CA MET A 234 -17.24 -9.00 -14.09
C MET A 234 -18.20 -9.40 -15.22
N GLU A 235 -17.82 -10.37 -16.03
CA GLU A 235 -18.65 -10.84 -17.15
C GLU A 235 -19.99 -11.38 -16.68
N LYS A 236 -19.98 -12.22 -15.64
CA LYS A 236 -21.20 -12.84 -15.07
C LYS A 236 -22.15 -11.81 -14.48
N ASN A 237 -21.65 -10.78 -13.81
CA ASN A 237 -22.48 -9.85 -13.04
C ASN A 237 -22.78 -8.54 -13.78
N LEU A 238 -21.94 -8.14 -14.74
CA LEU A 238 -22.01 -6.82 -15.38
C LEU A 238 -22.03 -6.90 -16.93
N GLY A 239 -21.75 -8.06 -17.50
CA GLY A 239 -21.71 -8.29 -18.93
C GLY A 239 -20.30 -8.27 -19.51
N THR A 240 -20.21 -8.50 -20.82
CA THR A 240 -18.94 -8.60 -21.56
C THR A 240 -18.20 -7.27 -21.60
N GLN A 241 -16.88 -7.29 -21.51
CA GLN A 241 -16.00 -6.13 -21.62
C GLN A 241 -14.66 -6.53 -22.27
N ASP A 242 -13.94 -5.57 -22.83
CA ASP A 242 -12.63 -5.74 -23.48
C ASP A 242 -11.55 -4.76 -22.98
N LYS A 243 -11.88 -3.93 -21.99
CA LYS A 243 -11.02 -2.86 -21.46
C LYS A 243 -10.03 -3.30 -20.39
N VAL A 244 -10.29 -4.43 -19.75
CA VAL A 244 -9.43 -5.04 -18.74
C VAL A 244 -9.09 -6.45 -19.18
N LYS A 245 -7.81 -6.79 -19.18
CA LYS A 245 -7.28 -8.10 -19.59
C LYS A 245 -6.76 -8.86 -18.39
N ALA A 246 -6.54 -10.16 -18.52
CA ALA A 246 -5.84 -10.96 -17.52
C ALA A 246 -4.34 -10.63 -17.49
N GLY A 247 -3.72 -10.80 -16.34
CA GLY A 247 -2.27 -10.61 -16.15
C GLY A 247 -1.92 -9.28 -15.53
N GLY A 248 -0.76 -8.78 -15.89
CA GLY A 248 -0.23 -7.49 -15.47
C GLY A 248 0.40 -7.48 -14.08
N GLY A 249 0.64 -6.26 -13.60
CA GLY A 249 1.28 -5.99 -12.33
C GLY A 249 2.80 -5.87 -12.43
N TRP A 250 3.35 -5.01 -11.57
CA TRP A 250 4.79 -4.72 -11.52
C TRP A 250 5.26 -4.70 -10.07
N THR A 251 5.98 -5.73 -9.63
CA THR A 251 6.40 -5.90 -8.24
C THR A 251 7.90 -5.89 -8.11
N ALA A 252 8.43 -5.03 -7.24
CA ALA A 252 9.88 -4.90 -7.03
C ALA A 252 10.23 -4.47 -5.60
N ILE A 253 11.50 -4.65 -5.22
CA ILE A 253 12.14 -4.03 -4.06
C ILE A 253 13.29 -3.18 -4.57
N ILE A 254 13.33 -1.91 -4.15
CA ILE A 254 14.26 -0.92 -4.69
C ILE A 254 15.12 -0.35 -3.56
N HIS A 255 16.40 -0.27 -3.84
CA HIS A 255 17.41 0.35 -2.98
C HIS A 255 17.34 1.89 -3.05
N PRO A 256 17.71 2.64 -2.00
CA PRO A 256 17.74 4.11 -2.03
C PRO A 256 18.52 4.73 -3.18
N PHE A 257 19.50 4.05 -3.76
CA PHE A 257 20.20 4.47 -4.98
C PHE A 257 19.59 3.93 -6.28
N CYS A 258 18.29 3.62 -6.29
CA CYS A 258 17.51 3.22 -7.47
C CYS A 258 17.84 1.86 -8.09
N SER A 259 18.78 1.08 -7.54
CA SER A 259 19.00 -0.29 -8.00
C SER A 259 17.90 -1.23 -7.51
N PHE A 260 17.59 -2.24 -8.29
CA PHE A 260 16.71 -3.31 -7.82
C PHE A 260 17.44 -4.22 -6.84
N ILE A 261 16.82 -4.46 -5.68
CA ILE A 261 17.21 -5.52 -4.75
C ILE A 261 16.55 -6.83 -5.21
N ALA A 262 15.28 -6.75 -5.64
CA ALA A 262 14.54 -7.87 -6.20
C ALA A 262 13.51 -7.37 -7.21
N GLY A 263 13.20 -8.21 -8.20
CA GLY A 263 12.29 -7.85 -9.30
C GLY A 263 12.97 -6.99 -10.38
N PRO A 264 12.19 -6.33 -11.29
CA PRO A 264 10.73 -6.37 -11.33
C PRO A 264 10.19 -7.75 -11.70
N TYR A 265 9.05 -8.10 -11.12
CA TYR A 265 8.32 -9.33 -11.40
C TYR A 265 6.97 -8.99 -12.01
N GLN A 266 6.67 -9.61 -13.16
CA GLN A 266 5.53 -9.28 -14.01
C GLN A 266 4.98 -10.57 -14.63
N THR A 267 4.24 -11.36 -13.87
CA THR A 267 3.63 -12.62 -14.35
C THR A 267 2.26 -12.82 -13.70
N SER A 268 1.45 -13.69 -14.28
CA SER A 268 0.13 -14.05 -13.72
C SER A 268 0.25 -15.21 -12.71
N GLN A 269 1.26 -15.19 -11.84
CA GLN A 269 1.47 -16.21 -10.82
C GLN A 269 1.80 -15.55 -9.48
N ASP A 270 1.20 -16.08 -8.42
CA ASP A 270 1.47 -15.62 -7.06
C ASP A 270 2.94 -15.84 -6.69
N LYS A 271 3.56 -14.79 -6.14
CA LYS A 271 4.94 -14.83 -5.69
C LYS A 271 5.21 -13.83 -4.57
N LEU A 272 6.03 -14.22 -3.62
CA LEU A 272 6.72 -13.31 -2.72
C LEU A 272 8.01 -12.85 -3.40
N VAL A 273 8.10 -11.58 -3.77
CA VAL A 273 9.32 -10.97 -4.30
C VAL A 273 10.17 -10.57 -3.11
N VAL A 274 11.19 -11.36 -2.81
CA VAL A 274 11.94 -11.31 -1.55
C VAL A 274 13.27 -10.58 -1.73
N GLY A 275 13.61 -9.71 -0.78
CA GLY A 275 14.90 -9.03 -0.72
C GLY A 275 15.40 -8.83 0.71
N GLU A 276 16.71 -8.73 0.88
CA GLU A 276 17.33 -8.32 2.14
C GLU A 276 17.53 -6.80 2.14
N ILE A 277 17.04 -6.14 3.17
CA ILE A 277 17.18 -4.71 3.44
C ILE A 277 18.19 -4.53 4.56
N ASP A 278 19.32 -3.88 4.26
CA ASP A 278 20.33 -3.50 5.24
C ASP A 278 20.18 -2.01 5.59
N LEU A 279 19.54 -1.74 6.73
CA LEU A 279 19.25 -0.37 7.16
C LEU A 279 20.51 0.46 7.44
N ALA A 280 21.67 -0.19 7.67
CA ALA A 280 22.95 0.53 7.82
C ALA A 280 23.35 1.29 6.55
N GLN A 281 22.86 0.87 5.39
CA GLN A 281 23.11 1.56 4.12
C GLN A 281 22.45 2.93 4.05
N LEU A 282 21.41 3.18 4.84
CA LEU A 282 20.76 4.50 4.92
C LEU A 282 21.71 5.58 5.45
N ASP A 283 22.62 5.23 6.35
CA ASP A 283 23.61 6.17 6.89
C ASP A 283 24.54 6.68 5.74
N LEU A 284 24.95 5.78 4.85
CA LEU A 284 25.77 6.14 3.69
C LEU A 284 25.00 7.01 2.69
N VAL A 285 23.75 6.62 2.37
CA VAL A 285 22.94 7.35 1.39
C VAL A 285 22.64 8.77 1.91
N LYS A 286 22.28 8.89 3.18
CA LYS A 286 21.97 10.18 3.84
C LYS A 286 23.21 11.06 4.03
N ALA A 287 24.41 10.51 4.01
CA ALA A 287 25.62 11.32 4.00
C ALA A 287 25.75 12.16 2.71
N TYR A 288 25.20 11.68 1.59
CA TYR A 288 25.16 12.44 0.32
C TYR A 288 23.93 13.37 0.25
N VAL A 289 22.75 12.85 0.57
CA VAL A 289 21.48 13.57 0.49
C VAL A 289 20.62 13.17 1.68
N ASP A 290 20.32 14.11 2.55
CA ASP A 290 19.41 13.88 3.69
C ASP A 290 18.20 14.81 3.60
N GLY A 291 17.08 14.27 3.10
CA GLY A 291 15.84 15.00 2.93
C GLY A 291 15.19 15.48 4.23
N VAL A 292 15.60 14.92 5.37
CA VAL A 292 15.17 15.36 6.71
C VAL A 292 16.17 16.36 7.32
N GLY A 293 17.43 16.26 6.90
CA GLY A 293 18.55 17.06 7.41
C GLY A 293 19.01 18.16 6.47
N HIS A 294 20.26 18.08 6.00
CA HIS A 294 20.96 19.17 5.29
C HIS A 294 20.39 19.48 3.89
N TYR A 295 19.52 18.62 3.31
CA TYR A 295 18.85 18.87 2.04
C TYR A 295 17.45 19.48 2.21
N LYS A 296 16.88 19.55 3.41
CA LYS A 296 15.51 20.03 3.62
C LYS A 296 15.31 21.52 3.32
N ARG A 297 16.29 22.38 3.64
CA ARG A 297 16.25 23.83 3.40
C ARG A 297 14.94 24.50 3.87
N PRO A 298 14.53 24.37 5.16
CA PRO A 298 13.26 24.91 5.65
C PRO A 298 13.20 26.44 5.61
N GLU A 299 14.34 27.11 5.55
CA GLU A 299 14.44 28.57 5.37
C GLU A 299 14.08 29.02 3.94
N VAL A 300 14.09 28.10 2.96
CA VAL A 300 13.73 28.34 1.55
C VAL A 300 12.36 27.77 1.21
N PHE A 301 12.09 26.54 1.66
CA PHE A 301 10.86 25.82 1.34
C PHE A 301 10.07 25.52 2.61
N LYS A 302 8.83 26.01 2.66
CA LYS A 302 7.88 25.69 3.72
C LYS A 302 6.85 24.72 3.16
N SER A 303 6.77 23.54 3.74
CA SER A 303 5.71 22.57 3.49
C SER A 303 4.93 22.34 4.77
N GLU A 304 3.61 22.40 4.69
CA GLU A 304 2.72 22.15 5.81
C GLU A 304 1.62 21.20 5.36
N VAL A 305 1.30 20.24 6.20
CA VAL A 305 0.19 19.30 5.99
C VAL A 305 -0.91 19.69 6.96
N ASP A 306 -2.09 19.99 6.44
CA ASP A 306 -3.28 20.12 7.28
C ASP A 306 -3.65 18.76 7.88
N THR A 307 -3.34 18.57 9.15
CA THR A 307 -3.63 17.37 9.91
C THR A 307 -4.95 17.46 10.68
N THR A 308 -5.83 18.38 10.30
CA THR A 308 -7.18 18.46 10.85
C THR A 308 -7.96 17.20 10.49
N GLN A 309 -8.58 16.59 11.50
CA GLN A 309 -9.49 15.47 11.33
C GLN A 309 -10.64 15.84 10.39
N ARG A 310 -10.88 15.03 9.37
CA ARG A 310 -11.97 15.22 8.40
C ARG A 310 -13.09 14.21 8.56
N TRP A 311 -12.79 13.01 9.07
CA TRP A 311 -13.72 11.91 9.26
C TRP A 311 -13.82 11.53 10.73
N ILE A 312 -15.04 11.24 11.19
CA ILE A 312 -15.33 11.06 12.62
C ILE A 312 -14.57 9.89 13.26
N ASP A 313 -14.22 8.89 12.47
CA ASP A 313 -13.53 7.66 12.90
C ASP A 313 -12.00 7.71 12.74
N GLU A 314 -11.44 8.79 12.17
CA GLU A 314 -9.98 8.89 11.97
C GLU A 314 -9.16 8.73 13.26
N PRO A 315 -9.57 9.26 14.42
CA PRO A 315 -8.81 9.05 15.66
C PRO A 315 -8.69 7.60 16.07
N ASP A 316 -9.69 6.78 15.74
CA ASP A 316 -9.73 5.36 16.12
C ASP A 316 -8.80 4.49 15.25
N ILE A 317 -8.57 4.92 14.00
CA ILE A 317 -7.78 4.16 13.02
C ILE A 317 -6.32 4.61 12.92
N VAL A 318 -5.98 5.74 13.51
CA VAL A 318 -4.60 6.25 13.56
C VAL A 318 -4.03 5.97 14.94
N GLY A 319 -3.11 5.04 15.04
CA GLY A 319 -2.42 4.74 16.28
C GLY A 319 -1.78 5.96 16.96
N PRO A 320 -1.22 5.84 18.15
CA PRO A 320 -0.68 6.95 18.93
C PRO A 320 0.33 7.76 18.12
N ILE A 321 0.19 9.09 18.13
CA ILE A 321 1.03 10.01 17.38
C ILE A 321 2.42 10.06 18.02
N PRO A 322 3.49 9.62 17.33
CA PRO A 322 4.80 9.48 17.96
C PRO A 322 5.50 10.80 18.33
N TRP A 323 4.99 11.95 17.91
CA TRP A 323 5.63 13.26 18.06
C TRP A 323 4.71 14.41 18.47
N ASN A 324 3.56 14.14 19.07
CA ASN A 324 2.90 15.18 19.84
C ASN A 324 3.76 15.50 21.08
N LYS A 325 4.84 16.24 20.86
CA LYS A 325 5.41 17.08 21.89
C LYS A 325 4.90 18.49 21.60
N SER A 326 3.84 18.84 22.34
CA SER A 326 3.51 20.23 22.63
C SER A 326 4.75 21.03 23.01
#